data_68bd29b33c5af134b1db01c087f3eb02
#
_entry.id   68bd29b33c5af134b1db01c087f3eb02
#
_cell.length_a   1.000
_cell.length_b   1.000
_cell.length_c   1.000
_cell.angle_alpha   90.00
_cell.angle_beta   90.00
_cell.angle_gamma   90.00
#
_symmetry.space_group_name_H-M   'P 1'
#
loop_
_entity.id
_entity.type
_entity.pdbx_description
1 polymer ?
#
loop_
_entity_poly.entity_id
_entity_poly.type
_entity_poly.pdbx_seq_one_letter_code
_entity_poly.pdbx_strand_id
1 'polypeptide(L)'
;SVSFWLNELSIDNQNELERIKVLNSLKMEINEIRDYTYEREKTWVTDIRLLNELLFPRNGVIDTDSILKITTAKSRIETFLVIYRVFDPPMNRYYSIINSGDLKFVKSDKIKEILSRLHNTSFSYVETTVEYEKQLKQSFLPFLSQNHPEIILARDDTSVSMKKYIDIISRSIKSDKKLKANFIMVKRYLDYKLSFLRLYNMSLDDLEREINLVID
;
A
#
# COMPACT_ATOMS: atom_id res chain seq x y z
N SER A 1 27.81 41.80 -26.58
CA SER A 1 29.21 41.75 -26.17
C SER A 1 29.56 40.32 -25.72
N VAL A 2 30.80 39.93 -25.87
CA VAL A 2 31.33 38.57 -25.52
C VAL A 2 31.05 38.21 -24.05
N SER A 3 31.12 39.19 -23.16
CA SER A 3 30.85 38.99 -21.71
C SER A 3 29.38 38.63 -21.41
N PHE A 4 28.44 39.18 -22.16
CA PHE A 4 27.03 38.82 -22.05
C PHE A 4 26.78 37.36 -22.50
N TRP A 5 27.39 36.97 -23.61
CA TRP A 5 27.31 35.62 -24.15
C TRP A 5 27.91 34.56 -23.23
N LEU A 6 29.07 34.85 -22.64
CA LEU A 6 29.72 33.97 -21.68
C LEU A 6 28.89 33.81 -20.38
N ASN A 7 28.21 34.86 -19.95
CA ASN A 7 27.32 34.83 -18.79
C ASN A 7 26.07 33.98 -19.06
N GLU A 8 25.43 34.12 -20.24
CA GLU A 8 24.31 33.27 -20.63
C GLU A 8 24.68 31.78 -20.68
N LEU A 9 25.81 31.45 -21.33
CA LEU A 9 26.33 30.08 -21.38
C LEU A 9 26.62 29.50 -19.98
N SER A 10 27.13 30.30 -19.05
CA SER A 10 27.36 29.89 -17.67
C SER A 10 26.06 29.60 -16.94
N ILE A 11 25.02 30.44 -17.12
CA ILE A 11 23.70 30.25 -16.52
C ILE A 11 23.02 29.00 -17.09
N ASP A 12 23.09 28.78 -18.40
CA ASP A 12 22.50 27.61 -19.05
C ASP A 12 23.16 26.31 -18.56
N ASN A 13 24.48 26.28 -18.43
CA ASN A 13 25.19 25.14 -17.88
C ASN A 13 24.82 24.85 -16.43
N GLN A 14 24.67 25.89 -15.60
CA GLN A 14 24.24 25.72 -14.21
C GLN A 14 22.82 25.20 -14.12
N ASN A 15 21.90 25.73 -14.93
CA ASN A 15 20.52 25.26 -15.00
C ASN A 15 20.44 23.79 -15.43
N GLU A 16 21.29 23.36 -16.35
CA GLU A 16 21.37 21.95 -16.79
C GLU A 16 21.86 21.03 -15.68
N LEU A 17 22.87 21.44 -14.92
CA LEU A 17 23.36 20.70 -13.76
C LEU A 17 22.27 20.56 -12.68
N GLU A 18 21.53 21.63 -12.38
CA GLU A 18 20.40 21.58 -11.44
C GLU A 18 19.27 20.70 -11.94
N ARG A 19 18.97 20.72 -13.24
CA ARG A 19 17.99 19.84 -13.87
C ARG A 19 18.35 18.36 -13.65
N ILE A 20 19.58 17.99 -13.96
CA ILE A 20 20.08 16.61 -13.79
C ILE A 20 20.02 16.18 -12.31
N LYS A 21 20.41 17.06 -11.40
CA LYS A 21 20.35 16.82 -9.96
C LYS A 21 18.93 16.55 -9.48
N VAL A 22 17.95 17.36 -9.90
CA VAL A 22 16.53 17.19 -9.56
C VAL A 22 16.00 15.86 -10.11
N LEU A 23 16.26 15.56 -11.40
CA LEU A 23 15.81 14.32 -12.02
C LEU A 23 16.41 13.08 -11.37
N ASN A 24 17.69 13.11 -11.02
CA ASN A 24 18.34 12.02 -10.28
C ASN A 24 17.75 11.85 -8.87
N SER A 25 17.43 12.95 -8.18
CA SER A 25 16.75 12.90 -6.89
C SER A 25 15.38 12.23 -7.00
N LEU A 26 14.61 12.55 -8.04
CA LEU A 26 13.32 11.89 -8.33
C LEU A 26 13.50 10.39 -8.64
N LYS A 27 14.54 10.00 -9.39
CA LYS A 27 14.84 8.57 -9.64
C LYS A 27 15.14 7.81 -8.36
N MET A 28 15.87 8.41 -7.44
CA MET A 28 16.14 7.79 -6.12
C MET A 28 14.84 7.59 -5.34
N GLU A 29 13.97 8.59 -5.32
CA GLU A 29 12.67 8.48 -4.63
C GLU A 29 11.79 7.41 -5.27
N ILE A 30 11.77 7.29 -6.60
CA ILE A 30 11.05 6.22 -7.29
C ILE A 30 11.46 4.84 -6.77
N ASN A 31 12.75 4.59 -6.59
CA ASN A 31 13.24 3.32 -6.06
C ASN A 31 12.81 3.11 -4.59
N GLU A 32 12.91 4.14 -3.76
CA GLU A 32 12.47 4.09 -2.36
C GLU A 32 10.96 3.81 -2.26
N ILE A 33 10.14 4.43 -3.12
CA ILE A 33 8.69 4.19 -3.19
C ILE A 33 8.40 2.78 -3.69
N ARG A 34 9.14 2.26 -4.67
CA ARG A 34 8.96 0.87 -5.17
C ARG A 34 9.22 -0.15 -4.09
N ASP A 35 10.28 0.00 -3.32
CA ASP A 35 10.58 -0.92 -2.21
C ASP A 35 9.44 -0.91 -1.19
N TYR A 36 8.94 0.28 -0.84
CA TYR A 36 7.80 0.43 0.06
C TYR A 36 6.53 -0.23 -0.49
N THR A 37 6.17 0.03 -1.74
CA THR A 37 4.93 -0.49 -2.35
C THR A 37 5.02 -1.99 -2.62
N TYR A 38 6.19 -2.53 -2.93
CA TYR A 38 6.42 -3.97 -3.08
C TYR A 38 6.09 -4.73 -1.79
N GLU A 39 6.58 -4.27 -0.65
CA GLU A 39 6.30 -4.90 0.64
C GLU A 39 4.81 -4.79 1.01
N ARG A 40 4.17 -3.68 0.69
CA ARG A 40 2.72 -3.51 0.88
C ARG A 40 1.91 -4.45 0.01
N GLU A 41 2.21 -4.54 -1.27
CA GLU A 41 1.53 -5.44 -2.21
C GLU A 41 1.64 -6.90 -1.77
N LYS A 42 2.84 -7.34 -1.44
CA LYS A 42 3.11 -8.69 -0.95
C LYS A 42 2.27 -9.02 0.30
N THR A 43 2.21 -8.11 1.26
CA THR A 43 1.41 -8.27 2.47
C THR A 43 -0.08 -8.37 2.16
N TRP A 44 -0.62 -7.46 1.34
CA TRP A 44 -2.04 -7.43 1.03
C TRP A 44 -2.49 -8.62 0.18
N VAL A 45 -1.68 -9.05 -0.77
CA VAL A 45 -1.93 -10.30 -1.53
C VAL A 45 -2.00 -11.49 -0.60
N THR A 46 -1.10 -11.58 0.38
CA THR A 46 -1.11 -12.66 1.38
C THR A 46 -2.37 -12.61 2.25
N ASP A 47 -2.78 -11.43 2.70
CA ASP A 47 -4.00 -11.25 3.49
C ASP A 47 -5.26 -11.65 2.72
N ILE A 48 -5.36 -11.25 1.45
CA ILE A 48 -6.47 -11.63 0.57
C ILE A 48 -6.51 -13.16 0.40
N ARG A 49 -5.35 -13.80 0.24
CA ARG A 49 -5.27 -15.25 0.11
C ARG A 49 -5.75 -15.96 1.39
N LEU A 50 -5.33 -15.51 2.57
CA LEU A 50 -5.78 -16.04 3.86
C LEU A 50 -7.31 -15.87 4.01
N LEU A 51 -7.84 -14.69 3.69
CA LEU A 51 -9.27 -14.42 3.75
C LEU A 51 -10.08 -15.29 2.78
N ASN A 52 -9.56 -15.52 1.57
CA ASN A 52 -10.22 -16.42 0.61
C ASN A 52 -10.32 -17.84 1.15
N GLU A 53 -9.26 -18.38 1.77
CA GLU A 53 -9.29 -19.71 2.37
C GLU A 53 -10.32 -19.81 3.53
N LEU A 54 -10.45 -18.75 4.33
CA LEU A 54 -11.41 -18.71 5.44
C LEU A 54 -12.86 -18.53 4.97
N LEU A 55 -13.10 -17.70 3.94
CA LEU A 55 -14.43 -17.30 3.51
C LEU A 55 -15.04 -18.20 2.45
N PHE A 56 -14.21 -18.72 1.54
CA PHE A 56 -14.64 -19.45 0.36
C PHE A 56 -13.89 -20.78 0.21
N PRO A 57 -13.93 -21.65 1.24
CA PRO A 57 -13.22 -22.90 1.22
C PRO A 57 -13.76 -23.82 0.11
N ARG A 58 -12.86 -24.51 -0.57
CA ARG A 58 -13.23 -25.50 -1.58
C ARG A 58 -14.04 -26.63 -0.93
N ASN A 59 -15.18 -26.96 -1.53
CA ASN A 59 -16.10 -27.98 -1.01
C ASN A 59 -16.60 -27.72 0.42
N GLY A 60 -16.60 -26.46 0.87
CA GLY A 60 -17.08 -26.06 2.19
C GLY A 60 -16.17 -26.45 3.35
N VAL A 61 -14.98 -26.99 3.09
CA VAL A 61 -13.98 -27.38 4.10
C VAL A 61 -12.74 -26.51 3.95
N ILE A 62 -12.33 -25.87 5.06
CA ILE A 62 -11.12 -25.06 5.07
C ILE A 62 -9.90 -25.97 4.94
N ASP A 63 -9.04 -25.64 3.98
CA ASP A 63 -7.72 -26.25 3.85
C ASP A 63 -6.76 -25.61 4.88
N THR A 64 -6.77 -26.18 6.09
CA THR A 64 -5.91 -25.73 7.19
C THR A 64 -4.44 -25.81 6.84
N ASP A 65 -4.03 -26.83 6.08
CA ASP A 65 -2.62 -27.00 5.70
C ASP A 65 -2.16 -25.89 4.74
N SER A 66 -3.03 -25.43 3.86
CA SER A 66 -2.75 -24.25 3.02
C SER A 66 -2.55 -22.99 3.85
N ILE A 67 -3.35 -22.78 4.91
CA ILE A 67 -3.16 -21.66 5.82
C ILE A 67 -1.85 -21.80 6.61
N LEU A 68 -1.56 -22.98 7.13
CA LEU A 68 -0.35 -23.24 7.91
C LEU A 68 0.95 -23.05 7.10
N LYS A 69 0.89 -23.28 5.78
CA LYS A 69 2.02 -22.94 4.87
C LYS A 69 2.27 -21.43 4.76
N ILE A 70 1.26 -20.61 5.00
CA ILE A 70 1.39 -19.15 4.95
C ILE A 70 1.81 -18.62 6.32
N THR A 71 1.19 -19.08 7.40
CA THR A 71 1.48 -18.62 8.76
C THR A 71 1.13 -19.69 9.81
N THR A 72 1.95 -19.74 10.85
CA THR A 72 1.67 -20.50 12.07
C THR A 72 1.30 -19.61 13.25
N ALA A 73 1.31 -18.29 13.05
CA ALA A 73 1.03 -17.31 14.08
C ALA A 73 -0.44 -16.87 14.06
N LYS A 74 -1.16 -17.14 15.15
CA LYS A 74 -2.56 -16.70 15.35
C LYS A 74 -2.69 -15.19 15.22
N SER A 75 -1.71 -14.43 15.71
CA SER A 75 -1.66 -12.97 15.60
C SER A 75 -1.68 -12.47 14.15
N ARG A 76 -1.18 -13.25 13.20
CA ARG A 76 -1.20 -12.87 11.78
C ARG A 76 -2.61 -12.79 11.21
N ILE A 77 -3.50 -13.68 11.64
CA ILE A 77 -4.91 -13.65 11.25
C ILE A 77 -5.62 -12.46 11.92
N GLU A 78 -5.41 -12.26 13.21
CA GLU A 78 -6.00 -11.13 13.92
C GLU A 78 -5.55 -9.79 13.32
N THR A 79 -4.27 -9.65 12.94
CA THR A 79 -3.72 -8.41 12.39
C THR A 79 -4.51 -7.91 11.18
N PHE A 80 -4.86 -8.75 10.23
CA PHE A 80 -5.61 -8.27 9.06
C PHE A 80 -7.09 -7.99 9.36
N LEU A 81 -7.63 -8.48 10.49
CA LEU A 81 -9.01 -8.21 10.90
C LEU A 81 -9.15 -6.88 11.66
N VAL A 82 -8.20 -6.54 12.50
CA VAL A 82 -8.34 -5.44 13.47
C VAL A 82 -7.32 -4.32 13.30
N ILE A 83 -6.17 -4.60 12.67
CA ILE A 83 -5.10 -3.62 12.48
C ILE A 83 -5.16 -3.07 11.05
N TYR A 84 -4.98 -1.77 10.93
CA TYR A 84 -4.75 -1.08 9.65
C TYR A 84 -3.40 -0.39 9.69
N ARG A 85 -2.85 -0.13 8.52
CA ARG A 85 -1.60 0.63 8.38
C ARG A 85 -1.82 1.78 7.42
N VAL A 86 -1.38 2.97 7.82
CA VAL A 86 -1.40 4.15 6.95
C VAL A 86 -0.59 3.88 5.67
N PHE A 87 -1.01 4.51 4.59
CA PHE A 87 -0.25 4.54 3.36
C PHE A 87 0.64 5.78 3.38
N ASP A 88 1.92 5.57 3.65
CA ASP A 88 2.92 6.61 3.85
C ASP A 88 4.21 6.26 3.08
N PRO A 89 4.17 6.33 1.74
CA PRO A 89 5.35 6.13 0.92
C PRO A 89 6.35 7.28 1.14
N PRO A 90 7.66 7.05 0.99
CA PRO A 90 8.67 8.09 1.15
C PRO A 90 8.55 9.14 0.03
N MET A 91 8.17 10.39 0.39
CA MET A 91 7.97 11.51 -0.53
C MET A 91 8.80 12.75 -0.16
N ASN A 92 9.81 12.58 0.68
CA ASN A 92 10.59 13.69 1.21
C ASN A 92 11.36 14.45 0.11
N ARG A 93 11.86 13.75 -0.90
CA ARG A 93 12.58 14.37 -2.02
C ARG A 93 11.66 15.22 -2.88
N TYR A 94 10.47 14.71 -3.20
CA TYR A 94 9.45 15.47 -3.91
C TYR A 94 9.07 16.74 -3.16
N TYR A 95 8.78 16.65 -1.87
CA TYR A 95 8.44 17.83 -1.06
C TYR A 95 9.61 18.81 -0.94
N SER A 96 10.85 18.32 -0.86
CA SER A 96 12.04 19.18 -0.87
C SER A 96 12.15 19.97 -2.18
N ILE A 97 11.95 19.31 -3.32
CA ILE A 97 11.99 19.92 -4.66
C ILE A 97 10.88 20.98 -4.81
N ILE A 98 9.66 20.68 -4.32
CA ILE A 98 8.56 21.64 -4.36
C ILE A 98 8.84 22.86 -3.47
N ASN A 99 9.29 22.62 -2.25
CA ASN A 99 9.50 23.70 -1.26
C ASN A 99 10.68 24.59 -1.61
N SER A 100 11.71 24.07 -2.25
CA SER A 100 12.85 24.87 -2.75
C SER A 100 12.54 25.63 -4.05
N GLY A 101 11.44 25.28 -4.73
CA GLY A 101 11.10 25.83 -6.04
C GLY A 101 11.91 25.22 -7.19
N ASP A 102 12.62 24.12 -6.95
CA ASP A 102 13.51 23.47 -7.92
C ASP A 102 12.77 22.76 -9.04
N LEU A 103 11.45 22.55 -8.90
CA LEU A 103 10.61 22.01 -9.96
C LEU A 103 10.69 22.84 -11.26
N LYS A 104 11.06 24.10 -11.18
CA LYS A 104 11.31 24.98 -12.34
C LYS A 104 12.41 24.45 -13.29
N PHE A 105 13.37 23.69 -12.76
CA PHE A 105 14.43 23.08 -13.57
C PHE A 105 13.95 21.88 -14.38
N VAL A 106 12.83 21.24 -13.99
CA VAL A 106 12.19 20.20 -14.78
C VAL A 106 11.41 20.86 -15.91
N LYS A 107 11.98 20.85 -17.12
CA LYS A 107 11.37 21.51 -18.31
C LYS A 107 10.21 20.71 -18.88
N SER A 108 10.15 19.41 -18.65
CA SER A 108 9.12 18.52 -19.18
C SER A 108 7.79 18.69 -18.47
N ASP A 109 6.79 19.21 -19.17
CA ASP A 109 5.41 19.30 -18.67
C ASP A 109 4.81 17.92 -18.41
N LYS A 110 5.23 16.91 -19.19
CA LYS A 110 4.81 15.52 -18.99
C LYS A 110 5.27 14.96 -17.66
N ILE A 111 6.53 15.19 -17.28
CA ILE A 111 7.05 14.78 -15.95
C ILE A 111 6.28 15.50 -14.84
N LYS A 112 6.04 16.79 -14.95
CA LYS A 112 5.27 17.56 -13.96
C LYS A 112 3.85 17.04 -13.81
N GLU A 113 3.17 16.70 -14.90
CA GLU A 113 1.83 16.10 -14.90
C GLU A 113 1.82 14.76 -14.16
N ILE A 114 2.78 13.88 -14.47
CA ILE A 114 2.86 12.55 -13.82
C ILE A 114 3.22 12.68 -12.34
N LEU A 115 4.12 13.58 -11.97
CA LEU A 115 4.43 13.88 -10.57
C LEU A 115 3.18 14.33 -9.81
N SER A 116 2.40 15.23 -10.39
CA SER A 116 1.14 15.69 -9.80
C SER A 116 0.14 14.54 -9.66
N ARG A 117 -0.03 13.72 -10.69
CA ARG A 117 -0.91 12.55 -10.66
C ARG A 117 -0.48 11.54 -9.59
N LEU A 118 0.81 11.22 -9.51
CA LEU A 118 1.35 10.27 -8.56
C LEU A 118 1.13 10.72 -7.11
N HIS A 119 1.55 11.94 -6.79
CA HIS A 119 1.57 12.45 -5.41
C HIS A 119 0.23 13.00 -4.92
N ASN A 120 -0.72 13.26 -5.81
CA ASN A 120 -2.07 13.74 -5.43
C ASN A 120 -3.13 12.68 -5.75
N THR A 121 -3.48 12.48 -7.02
CA THR A 121 -4.63 11.65 -7.40
C THR A 121 -4.43 10.17 -7.04
N SER A 122 -3.32 9.57 -7.49
CA SER A 122 -3.05 8.14 -7.26
C SER A 122 -2.79 7.84 -5.78
N PHE A 123 -2.07 8.72 -5.10
CA PHE A 123 -1.87 8.66 -3.65
C PHE A 123 -3.20 8.71 -2.89
N SER A 124 -4.05 9.68 -3.22
CA SER A 124 -5.33 9.90 -2.55
C SER A 124 -6.28 8.71 -2.67
N TYR A 125 -6.27 7.99 -3.79
CA TYR A 125 -7.09 6.79 -3.94
C TYR A 125 -6.70 5.68 -2.96
N VAL A 126 -5.40 5.43 -2.78
CA VAL A 126 -4.92 4.44 -1.80
C VAL A 126 -5.23 4.91 -0.38
N GLU A 127 -4.88 6.16 -0.04
CA GLU A 127 -5.08 6.75 1.28
C GLU A 127 -6.55 6.72 1.70
N THR A 128 -7.46 7.16 0.83
CA THR A 128 -8.91 7.15 1.10
C THR A 128 -9.42 5.74 1.38
N THR A 129 -8.94 4.75 0.64
CA THR A 129 -9.33 3.34 0.85
C THR A 129 -8.81 2.83 2.19
N VAL A 130 -7.59 3.20 2.58
CA VAL A 130 -7.03 2.87 3.91
C VAL A 130 -7.86 3.52 5.03
N GLU A 131 -8.33 4.74 4.85
CA GLU A 131 -9.17 5.41 5.85
C GLU A 131 -10.54 4.74 6.02
N TYR A 132 -11.18 4.30 4.94
CA TYR A 132 -12.41 3.50 5.03
C TYR A 132 -12.17 2.14 5.68
N GLU A 133 -11.06 1.46 5.38
CA GLU A 133 -10.66 0.23 6.07
C GLU A 133 -10.50 0.46 7.57
N LYS A 134 -9.87 1.54 7.97
CA LYS A 134 -9.72 1.94 9.37
C LYS A 134 -11.08 2.05 10.08
N GLN A 135 -12.01 2.78 9.48
CA GLN A 135 -13.35 2.95 10.04
C GLN A 135 -14.08 1.60 10.17
N LEU A 136 -13.98 0.74 9.17
CA LEU A 136 -14.54 -0.61 9.22
C LEU A 136 -13.96 -1.43 10.39
N LYS A 137 -12.64 -1.45 10.52
CA LYS A 137 -11.96 -2.23 11.57
C LYS A 137 -12.22 -1.68 12.96
N GLN A 138 -12.34 -0.38 13.11
CA GLN A 138 -12.72 0.26 14.37
C GLN A 138 -14.13 -0.14 14.83
N SER A 139 -15.07 -0.35 13.91
CA SER A 139 -16.41 -0.86 14.24
C SER A 139 -16.44 -2.38 14.39
N PHE A 140 -15.57 -3.10 13.70
CA PHE A 140 -15.51 -4.56 13.74
C PHE A 140 -14.94 -5.10 15.04
N LEU A 141 -13.97 -4.43 15.65
CA LEU A 141 -13.37 -4.86 16.91
C LEU A 141 -14.39 -4.94 18.07
N PRO A 142 -15.23 -3.92 18.34
CA PRO A 142 -16.30 -4.03 19.32
C PRO A 142 -17.30 -5.15 18.99
N PHE A 143 -17.64 -5.32 17.72
CA PHE A 143 -18.52 -6.42 17.30
C PHE A 143 -17.93 -7.79 17.62
N LEU A 144 -16.63 -8.02 17.36
CA LEU A 144 -15.93 -9.26 17.70
C LEU A 144 -15.96 -9.50 19.21
N SER A 145 -15.61 -8.50 20.02
CA SER A 145 -15.53 -8.67 21.47
C SER A 145 -16.89 -8.95 22.12
N GLN A 146 -17.97 -8.42 21.57
CA GLN A 146 -19.32 -8.59 22.11
C GLN A 146 -20.00 -9.88 21.62
N ASN A 147 -19.77 -10.29 20.37
CA ASN A 147 -20.52 -11.39 19.75
C ASN A 147 -19.68 -12.65 19.54
N HIS A 148 -18.35 -12.52 19.45
CA HIS A 148 -17.42 -13.62 19.20
C HIS A 148 -16.18 -13.55 20.07
N PRO A 149 -16.35 -13.43 21.41
CA PRO A 149 -15.21 -13.34 22.33
C PRO A 149 -14.28 -14.55 22.24
N GLU A 150 -14.80 -15.71 21.83
CA GLU A 150 -14.02 -16.94 21.65
C GLU A 150 -12.88 -16.77 20.63
N ILE A 151 -13.03 -15.93 19.62
CA ILE A 151 -11.97 -15.65 18.63
C ILE A 151 -10.84 -14.86 19.31
N ILE A 152 -11.18 -13.84 20.10
CA ILE A 152 -10.20 -13.01 20.78
C ILE A 152 -9.47 -13.81 21.86
N LEU A 153 -10.22 -14.54 22.70
CA LEU A 153 -9.66 -15.33 23.79
C LEU A 153 -8.76 -16.47 23.28
N ALA A 154 -9.17 -17.17 22.23
CA ALA A 154 -8.37 -18.24 21.63
C ALA A 154 -7.05 -17.76 21.01
N ARG A 155 -6.96 -16.51 20.62
CA ARG A 155 -5.74 -15.91 20.08
C ARG A 155 -4.62 -15.93 21.13
N ASP A 156 -4.91 -15.53 22.36
CA ASP A 156 -3.93 -15.40 23.45
C ASP A 156 -3.74 -16.69 24.27
N ASP A 157 -4.68 -17.62 24.17
CA ASP A 157 -4.58 -18.90 24.85
C ASP A 157 -3.51 -19.79 24.21
N THR A 158 -2.39 -20.01 24.92
CA THR A 158 -1.27 -20.82 24.44
C THR A 158 -1.61 -22.32 24.31
N SER A 159 -2.68 -22.80 24.97
CA SER A 159 -3.17 -24.17 24.83
C SER A 159 -3.96 -24.40 23.54
N VAL A 160 -4.40 -23.33 22.88
CA VAL A 160 -5.11 -23.37 21.59
C VAL A 160 -4.10 -23.36 20.46
N SER A 161 -3.98 -24.47 19.74
CA SER A 161 -3.14 -24.56 18.55
C SER A 161 -3.66 -23.67 17.41
N MET A 162 -2.79 -23.35 16.45
CA MET A 162 -3.20 -22.62 15.24
C MET A 162 -4.32 -23.31 14.47
N LYS A 163 -4.28 -24.63 14.35
CA LYS A 163 -5.34 -25.43 13.72
C LYS A 163 -6.67 -25.29 14.44
N LYS A 164 -6.68 -25.34 15.76
CA LYS A 164 -7.89 -25.16 16.58
C LYS A 164 -8.41 -23.73 16.48
N TYR A 165 -7.52 -22.74 16.42
CA TYR A 165 -7.89 -21.34 16.23
C TYR A 165 -8.61 -21.11 14.88
N ILE A 166 -8.07 -21.66 13.80
CA ILE A 166 -8.70 -21.64 12.46
C ILE A 166 -10.09 -22.29 12.51
N ASP A 167 -10.23 -23.41 13.20
CA ASP A 167 -11.52 -24.11 13.34
C ASP A 167 -12.55 -23.28 14.11
N ILE A 168 -12.14 -22.59 15.17
CA ILE A 168 -13.01 -21.64 15.90
C ILE A 168 -13.52 -20.55 14.97
N ILE A 169 -12.64 -19.89 14.21
CA ILE A 169 -13.01 -18.84 13.26
C ILE A 169 -13.96 -19.41 12.19
N SER A 170 -13.66 -20.56 11.63
CA SER A 170 -14.48 -21.21 10.60
C SER A 170 -15.90 -21.49 11.09
N ARG A 171 -16.03 -22.03 12.29
CA ARG A 171 -17.35 -22.31 12.89
C ARG A 171 -18.13 -21.03 13.15
N SER A 172 -17.49 -20.01 13.67
CA SER A 172 -18.11 -18.71 13.91
C SER A 172 -18.58 -18.06 12.60
N ILE A 173 -17.79 -18.08 11.54
CA ILE A 173 -18.19 -17.57 10.20
C ILE A 173 -19.38 -18.35 9.63
N LYS A 174 -19.44 -19.67 9.84
CA LYS A 174 -20.56 -20.51 9.36
C LYS A 174 -21.85 -20.26 10.13
N SER A 175 -21.76 -19.99 11.43
CA SER A 175 -22.92 -19.80 12.31
C SER A 175 -23.46 -18.38 12.31
N ASP A 176 -22.65 -17.36 12.02
CA ASP A 176 -23.05 -15.95 12.04
C ASP A 176 -22.83 -15.25 10.70
N LYS A 177 -23.95 -14.92 10.02
CA LYS A 177 -23.93 -14.16 8.77
C LYS A 177 -23.37 -12.75 8.92
N LYS A 178 -23.54 -12.11 10.08
CA LYS A 178 -22.99 -10.76 10.34
C LYS A 178 -21.48 -10.82 10.43
N LEU A 179 -20.94 -11.82 11.12
CA LEU A 179 -19.49 -12.05 11.18
C LEU A 179 -18.93 -12.29 9.77
N LYS A 180 -19.58 -13.18 9.01
CA LYS A 180 -19.17 -13.46 7.62
C LYS A 180 -19.19 -12.20 6.76
N ALA A 181 -20.21 -11.36 6.88
CA ALA A 181 -20.32 -10.10 6.15
C ALA A 181 -19.17 -9.14 6.51
N ASN A 182 -18.80 -9.03 7.77
CA ASN A 182 -17.63 -8.20 8.19
C ASN A 182 -16.32 -8.71 7.57
N PHE A 183 -16.09 -10.01 7.58
CA PHE A 183 -14.90 -10.60 6.91
C PHE A 183 -14.88 -10.30 5.42
N ILE A 184 -16.02 -10.41 4.74
CA ILE A 184 -16.16 -10.07 3.32
C ILE A 184 -15.85 -8.59 3.08
N MET A 185 -16.31 -7.69 3.95
CA MET A 185 -16.02 -6.27 3.83
C MET A 185 -14.53 -5.97 4.03
N VAL A 186 -13.86 -6.62 4.99
CA VAL A 186 -12.40 -6.52 5.16
C VAL A 186 -11.68 -6.94 3.88
N LYS A 187 -12.08 -8.10 3.30
CA LYS A 187 -11.51 -8.57 2.03
C LYS A 187 -11.74 -7.57 0.89
N ARG A 188 -12.94 -7.00 0.78
CA ARG A 188 -13.29 -6.03 -0.25
C ARG A 188 -12.40 -4.79 -0.19
N TYR A 189 -12.14 -4.25 1.00
CA TYR A 189 -11.24 -3.11 1.14
C TYR A 189 -9.78 -3.46 0.84
N LEU A 190 -9.36 -4.69 1.12
CA LEU A 190 -8.04 -5.18 0.69
C LEU A 190 -7.94 -5.27 -0.84
N ASP A 191 -8.98 -5.77 -1.51
CA ASP A 191 -9.04 -5.84 -2.98
C ASP A 191 -8.97 -4.43 -3.60
N TYR A 192 -9.74 -3.47 -3.08
CA TYR A 192 -9.70 -2.07 -3.55
C TYR A 192 -8.33 -1.43 -3.32
N LYS A 193 -7.79 -1.58 -2.14
CA LYS A 193 -6.49 -1.05 -1.75
C LYS A 193 -5.38 -1.57 -2.67
N LEU A 194 -5.40 -2.87 -2.96
CA LEU A 194 -4.46 -3.51 -3.87
C LEU A 194 -4.62 -2.99 -5.31
N SER A 195 -5.86 -2.83 -5.79
CA SER A 195 -6.12 -2.29 -7.13
C SER A 195 -5.60 -0.85 -7.26
N PHE A 196 -5.84 0.00 -6.28
CA PHE A 196 -5.35 1.38 -6.29
C PHE A 196 -3.83 1.47 -6.10
N LEU A 197 -3.22 0.57 -5.34
CA LEU A 197 -1.76 0.49 -5.24
C LEU A 197 -1.13 0.15 -6.60
N ARG A 198 -1.74 -0.74 -7.36
CA ARG A 198 -1.27 -1.08 -8.70
C ARG A 198 -1.38 0.09 -9.67
N LEU A 199 -2.46 0.88 -9.60
CA LEU A 199 -2.58 2.13 -10.37
C LEU A 199 -1.52 3.17 -9.95
N TYR A 200 -1.24 3.27 -8.66
CA TYR A 200 -0.17 4.10 -8.14
C TYR A 200 1.20 3.68 -8.71
N ASN A 201 1.50 2.38 -8.70
CA ASN A 201 2.73 1.83 -9.26
C ASN A 201 2.83 2.05 -10.78
N MET A 202 1.72 1.99 -11.53
CA MET A 202 1.71 2.33 -12.97
C MET A 202 2.12 3.79 -13.20
N SER A 203 1.64 4.72 -12.35
CA SER A 203 2.06 6.13 -12.42
C SER A 203 3.55 6.29 -12.09
N LEU A 204 4.07 5.48 -11.20
CA LEU A 204 5.50 5.45 -10.85
C LEU A 204 6.35 4.96 -12.04
N ASP A 205 5.90 3.91 -12.74
CA ASP A 205 6.55 3.38 -13.93
C ASP A 205 6.54 4.40 -15.09
N ASP A 206 5.42 5.11 -15.27
CA ASP A 206 5.32 6.20 -16.23
C ASP A 206 6.31 7.32 -15.94
N LEU A 207 6.42 7.70 -14.67
CA LEU A 207 7.37 8.75 -14.24
C LEU A 207 8.81 8.34 -14.52
N GLU A 208 9.21 7.12 -14.16
CA GLU A 208 10.56 6.64 -14.42
C GLU A 208 10.89 6.62 -15.91
N ARG A 209 9.96 6.13 -16.73
CA ARG A 209 10.13 6.10 -18.19
C ARG A 209 10.37 7.50 -18.74
N GLU A 210 9.55 8.49 -18.38
CA GLU A 210 9.68 9.86 -18.86
C GLU A 210 10.97 10.53 -18.37
N ILE A 211 11.40 10.26 -17.14
CA ILE A 211 12.67 10.77 -16.62
C ILE A 211 13.84 10.18 -17.41
N ASN A 212 13.83 8.89 -17.68
CA ASN A 212 14.90 8.23 -18.46
C ASN A 212 15.01 8.79 -19.87
N LEU A 213 13.89 9.14 -20.53
CA LEU A 213 13.88 9.74 -21.87
C LEU A 213 14.54 11.13 -21.94
N VAL A 214 14.65 11.84 -20.82
CA VAL A 214 15.18 13.22 -20.81
C VAL A 214 16.55 13.33 -20.11
N ILE A 215 17.00 12.29 -19.42
CA ILE A 215 18.36 12.25 -18.84
C ILE A 215 19.41 11.78 -19.87
N ASP A 216 19.05 10.82 -20.72
CA ASP A 216 19.90 10.28 -21.78
C ASP A 216 19.99 11.28 -22.96
#